data_3a23523c957e9786aca4b3b45162207d
#
_entry.id   3a23523c957e9786aca4b3b45162207d
#
_cell.length_a   1.000
_cell.length_b   1.000
_cell.length_c   1.000
_cell.angle_alpha   90.00
_cell.angle_beta   90.00
_cell.angle_gamma   90.00
#
_symmetry.space_group_name_H-M   'P 1'
#
loop_
_entity.id
_entity.type
_entity.pdbx_description
1 polymer ?
#
loop_
_entity_poly.entity_id
_entity_poly.type
_entity_poly.pdbx_seq_one_letter_code
_entity_poly.pdbx_strand_id
1 'polypeptide(L)'
;MYKRQVLVHVTANAEWSSLPLSGLFVQMLERLAVSTKPAAPGTEDLAGQTWVPEVVLDAFGQTSDAGDLPGVEGEVLAKAVAMGPSAEHPPGLYAGADRRVALNAVGTETELTPMVWPSGVPVDRLEARAVQALKGHFLTFATVLLLLDVLAALWLAGRLRGMMRAAAVLAVLLLASHPRGALAQDDGPKPGDDFAIEATTAVVLGYVLTGDPKIDEMSRAGLLGLSDKLWQRTSVEPMMPMGVDVEKDELAFFPFLYWPVPAGQKALSDAAYAKLNQYLRTGGLILFDTRDADITGFGGGVTPEGQTLQVIASGLDIPPLEPMPPDHVLTRTFYLLQDFPGRYQGGQVWVEAAPNAEAEAAEGMPFRTLNDGVTPVVIGGNDWASAWATDENGIPLVPIGRGYAGEQQREIAYRFGINLIMHVLTGNYKSDQVHVPALLERLGQ
;
A
#
# COMPACT_ATOMS: atom_id res chain seq x y z
N MET A 1 -12.45 -35.92 23.77
CA MET A 1 -12.17 -34.60 23.16
C MET A 1 -11.24 -33.83 24.10
N TYR A 2 -9.93 -33.85 23.84
CA TYR A 2 -8.99 -33.07 24.64
C TYR A 2 -9.12 -31.60 24.23
N LYS A 3 -9.83 -30.83 25.05
CA LYS A 3 -9.86 -29.37 24.87
C LYS A 3 -8.50 -28.83 25.34
N ARG A 4 -7.69 -28.31 24.44
CA ARG A 4 -6.53 -27.49 24.81
C ARG A 4 -7.07 -26.15 25.27
N GLN A 5 -6.80 -25.80 26.50
CA GLN A 5 -7.19 -24.53 27.10
C GLN A 5 -5.93 -23.77 27.46
N VAL A 6 -5.81 -22.56 26.98
CA VAL A 6 -4.74 -21.64 27.35
C VAL A 6 -5.35 -20.56 28.23
N LEU A 7 -4.87 -20.49 29.47
CA LEU A 7 -5.27 -19.48 30.45
C LEU A 7 -4.22 -18.38 30.46
N VAL A 8 -4.65 -17.16 30.19
CA VAL A 8 -3.80 -15.96 30.29
C VAL A 8 -4.23 -15.24 31.58
N HIS A 9 -3.34 -15.18 32.57
CA HIS A 9 -3.60 -14.58 33.88
C HIS A 9 -3.56 -13.05 33.91
N VAL A 10 -3.50 -12.41 32.74
CA VAL A 10 -3.48 -10.95 32.61
C VAL A 10 -4.72 -10.54 31.85
N THR A 11 -5.44 -9.57 32.37
CA THR A 11 -6.63 -9.02 31.68
C THR A 11 -6.21 -8.34 30.38
N ALA A 12 -7.04 -8.45 29.36
CA ALA A 12 -6.86 -7.74 28.09
C ALA A 12 -7.20 -6.24 28.22
N ASN A 13 -6.93 -5.64 29.37
CA ASN A 13 -7.15 -4.23 29.65
C ASN A 13 -5.80 -3.52 29.78
N ALA A 14 -5.63 -2.44 29.02
CA ALA A 14 -4.41 -1.63 29.00
C ALA A 14 -4.09 -0.98 30.37
N GLU A 15 -5.07 -0.80 31.22
CA GLU A 15 -4.88 -0.26 32.57
C GLU A 15 -4.15 -1.23 33.52
N TRP A 16 -4.20 -2.52 33.25
CA TRP A 16 -3.64 -3.56 34.12
C TRP A 16 -2.35 -4.17 33.58
N SER A 17 -2.11 -4.04 32.28
CA SER A 17 -0.92 -4.62 31.65
C SER A 17 -0.67 -3.96 30.30
N SER A 18 0.62 -3.75 29.98
CA SER A 18 1.05 -3.35 28.64
C SER A 18 1.01 -4.50 27.60
N LEU A 19 0.72 -5.74 28.05
CA LEU A 19 0.69 -6.90 27.16
C LEU A 19 -0.31 -6.76 26.00
N PRO A 20 -1.58 -6.33 26.21
CA PRO A 20 -2.53 -6.17 25.11
C PRO A 20 -2.14 -5.11 24.07
N LEU A 21 -1.30 -4.14 24.47
CA LEU A 21 -0.79 -3.09 23.62
C LEU A 21 0.54 -3.45 22.95
N SER A 22 1.07 -4.64 23.24
CA SER A 22 2.34 -5.11 22.71
C SER A 22 2.13 -6.00 21.49
N GLY A 23 3.03 -5.91 20.48
CA GLY A 23 3.06 -6.85 19.37
C GLY A 23 3.24 -8.32 19.81
N LEU A 24 3.75 -8.55 21.02
CA LEU A 24 3.85 -9.88 21.63
C LEU A 24 2.46 -10.52 21.82
N PHE A 25 1.45 -9.75 22.18
CA PHE A 25 0.08 -10.26 22.36
C PHE A 25 -0.50 -10.77 21.03
N VAL A 26 -0.33 -10.01 19.96
CA VAL A 26 -0.75 -10.42 18.61
C VAL A 26 -0.01 -11.68 18.16
N GLN A 27 1.32 -11.72 18.30
CA GLN A 27 2.11 -12.92 17.99
C GLN A 27 1.72 -14.14 18.83
N MET A 28 1.37 -13.92 20.09
CA MET A 28 0.88 -15.00 20.97
C MET A 28 -0.47 -15.51 20.46
N LEU A 29 -1.41 -14.65 20.09
CA LEU A 29 -2.70 -15.04 19.53
C LEU A 29 -2.53 -15.75 18.18
N GLU A 30 -1.67 -15.26 17.31
CA GLU A 30 -1.35 -15.92 16.05
C GLU A 30 -0.77 -17.32 16.26
N ARG A 31 0.21 -17.45 17.15
CA ARG A 31 0.78 -18.77 17.49
C ARG A 31 -0.24 -19.71 18.12
N LEU A 32 -1.13 -19.20 18.96
CA LEU A 32 -2.21 -19.99 19.52
C LEU A 32 -3.22 -20.42 18.43
N ALA A 33 -3.56 -19.52 17.51
CA ALA A 33 -4.44 -19.83 16.38
C ALA A 33 -3.81 -20.88 15.43
N VAL A 34 -2.49 -20.76 15.15
CA VAL A 34 -1.76 -21.73 14.32
C VAL A 34 -1.51 -23.04 15.07
N SER A 35 -1.24 -23.00 16.39
CA SER A 35 -1.03 -24.22 17.20
C SER A 35 -2.28 -25.10 17.32
N THR A 36 -3.44 -24.54 17.01
CA THR A 36 -4.71 -25.27 16.94
C THR A 36 -4.96 -25.88 15.56
N LYS A 37 -4.15 -25.57 14.53
CA LYS A 37 -4.21 -26.31 13.26
C LYS A 37 -3.77 -27.74 13.54
N PRO A 38 -4.66 -28.75 13.41
CA PRO A 38 -4.21 -30.14 13.42
C PRO A 38 -3.23 -30.28 12.25
N ALA A 39 -2.05 -30.83 12.51
CA ALA A 39 -1.20 -31.36 11.44
C ALA A 39 -2.10 -32.25 10.58
N ALA A 40 -1.92 -32.23 9.25
CA ALA A 40 -2.65 -33.14 8.38
C ALA A 40 -2.50 -34.56 8.98
N PRO A 41 -3.61 -35.26 9.23
CA PRO A 41 -3.55 -36.55 9.94
C PRO A 41 -2.69 -37.51 9.11
N GLY A 42 -1.68 -38.07 9.76
CA GLY A 42 -0.87 -39.13 9.14
C GLY A 42 -1.70 -40.41 8.99
N THR A 43 -1.21 -41.32 8.17
CA THR A 43 -1.83 -42.65 7.96
C THR A 43 -2.06 -43.41 9.25
N GLU A 44 -1.10 -43.33 10.18
CA GLU A 44 -1.21 -43.96 11.51
C GLU A 44 -2.31 -43.36 12.39
N ASP A 45 -2.59 -42.08 12.19
CA ASP A 45 -3.61 -41.36 12.97
C ASP A 45 -5.05 -41.72 12.55
N LEU A 46 -5.24 -42.23 11.35
CA LEU A 46 -6.54 -42.57 10.77
C LEU A 46 -6.83 -44.07 10.82
N ALA A 47 -5.77 -44.91 10.92
CA ALA A 47 -5.88 -46.35 10.88
C ALA A 47 -6.72 -46.92 12.04
N GLY A 48 -7.38 -48.05 11.79
CA GLY A 48 -8.12 -48.80 12.78
C GLY A 48 -9.46 -48.21 13.21
N GLN A 49 -9.96 -47.17 12.56
CA GLN A 49 -11.26 -46.53 12.78
C GLN A 49 -12.07 -46.46 11.48
N THR A 50 -13.40 -46.48 11.61
CA THR A 50 -14.30 -46.17 10.50
C THR A 50 -14.69 -44.69 10.58
N TRP A 51 -14.58 -44.02 9.45
CA TRP A 51 -14.85 -42.61 9.28
C TRP A 51 -16.15 -42.41 8.49
N VAL A 52 -17.13 -41.77 9.08
CA VAL A 52 -18.44 -41.55 8.45
C VAL A 52 -18.48 -40.15 7.85
N PRO A 53 -18.79 -40.01 6.55
CA PRO A 53 -18.97 -38.70 5.95
C PRO A 53 -20.17 -38.00 6.63
N GLU A 54 -19.97 -36.76 7.08
CA GLU A 54 -20.98 -35.93 7.76
C GLU A 54 -21.49 -34.84 6.81
N VAL A 55 -20.59 -34.17 6.14
CA VAL A 55 -20.87 -33.11 5.17
C VAL A 55 -20.02 -33.36 3.93
N VAL A 56 -20.61 -33.29 2.77
CA VAL A 56 -19.90 -33.41 1.48
C VAL A 56 -20.03 -32.16 0.63
N LEU A 57 -19.04 -31.94 -0.22
CA LEU A 57 -19.02 -30.86 -1.19
C LEU A 57 -19.40 -31.41 -2.55
N ASP A 58 -20.32 -30.75 -3.23
CA ASP A 58 -20.64 -31.04 -4.63
C ASP A 58 -19.63 -30.40 -5.61
N ALA A 59 -19.81 -30.65 -6.91
CA ALA A 59 -18.96 -30.11 -7.97
C ALA A 59 -19.03 -28.56 -8.08
N PHE A 60 -19.97 -27.91 -7.43
CA PHE A 60 -20.15 -26.46 -7.41
C PHE A 60 -19.70 -25.82 -6.09
N GLY A 61 -19.11 -26.62 -5.19
CA GLY A 61 -18.65 -26.16 -3.89
C GLY A 61 -19.77 -25.93 -2.87
N GLN A 62 -20.98 -26.44 -3.14
CA GLN A 62 -22.08 -26.37 -2.16
C GLN A 62 -21.96 -27.53 -1.18
N THR A 63 -22.19 -27.25 0.09
CA THR A 63 -22.21 -28.27 1.14
C THR A 63 -23.58 -28.93 1.23
N SER A 64 -23.60 -30.24 1.30
CA SER A 64 -24.80 -31.04 1.56
C SER A 64 -24.52 -32.04 2.67
N ASP A 65 -25.59 -32.48 3.35
CA ASP A 65 -25.51 -33.61 4.26
C ASP A 65 -25.10 -34.87 3.49
N ALA A 66 -24.20 -35.66 4.05
CA ALA A 66 -23.70 -36.87 3.40
C ALA A 66 -24.75 -37.97 3.25
N GLY A 67 -25.88 -37.87 3.95
CA GLY A 67 -26.98 -38.85 3.88
C GLY A 67 -26.53 -40.27 4.24
N ASP A 68 -26.87 -41.25 3.34
CA ASP A 68 -26.60 -42.66 3.55
C ASP A 68 -25.24 -43.12 2.98
N LEU A 69 -24.28 -42.24 2.79
CA LEU A 69 -22.93 -42.61 2.32
C LEU A 69 -22.27 -43.57 3.33
N PRO A 70 -21.67 -44.69 2.82
CA PRO A 70 -21.06 -45.66 3.72
C PRO A 70 -19.84 -45.08 4.45
N GLY A 71 -19.57 -45.58 5.64
CA GLY A 71 -18.33 -45.27 6.36
C GLY A 71 -17.11 -45.79 5.64
N VAL A 72 -16.02 -45.03 5.74
CA VAL A 72 -14.75 -45.29 5.08
C VAL A 72 -13.73 -45.80 6.11
N GLU A 73 -12.99 -46.88 5.79
CA GLU A 73 -11.91 -47.34 6.64
C GLU A 73 -10.78 -46.31 6.69
N GLY A 74 -10.17 -46.16 7.84
CA GLY A 74 -9.14 -45.12 8.08
C GLY A 74 -7.94 -45.21 7.13
N GLU A 75 -7.54 -46.40 6.70
CA GLU A 75 -6.47 -46.57 5.75
C GLU A 75 -6.85 -46.09 4.33
N VAL A 76 -8.13 -46.27 3.95
CA VAL A 76 -8.67 -45.79 2.67
C VAL A 76 -8.79 -44.27 2.70
N LEU A 77 -9.30 -43.70 3.81
CA LEU A 77 -9.38 -42.26 4.00
C LEU A 77 -7.98 -41.60 3.98
N ALA A 78 -7.00 -42.25 4.60
CA ALA A 78 -5.61 -41.74 4.58
C ALA A 78 -5.04 -41.67 3.15
N LYS A 79 -5.35 -42.68 2.31
CA LYS A 79 -4.98 -42.64 0.88
C LYS A 79 -5.72 -41.52 0.15
N ALA A 80 -7.02 -41.35 0.40
CA ALA A 80 -7.79 -40.28 -0.20
C ALA A 80 -7.30 -38.87 0.21
N VAL A 81 -6.86 -38.68 1.46
CA VAL A 81 -6.23 -37.43 1.91
C VAL A 81 -4.91 -37.16 1.18
N ALA A 82 -4.12 -38.19 0.87
CA ALA A 82 -2.85 -38.06 0.19
C ALA A 82 -2.99 -37.92 -1.36
N MET A 83 -3.95 -38.62 -1.95
CA MET A 83 -4.11 -38.72 -3.42
C MET A 83 -5.19 -37.75 -3.96
N GLY A 84 -6.02 -37.21 -3.09
CA GLY A 84 -7.18 -36.40 -3.45
C GLY A 84 -8.52 -37.17 -3.40
N PRO A 85 -9.63 -36.45 -3.43
CA PRO A 85 -10.98 -37.01 -3.39
C PRO A 85 -11.31 -37.76 -4.69
N SER A 86 -12.29 -38.67 -4.60
CA SER A 86 -12.81 -39.46 -5.72
C SER A 86 -14.34 -39.47 -5.69
N ALA A 87 -14.97 -40.07 -6.72
CA ALA A 87 -16.41 -40.25 -6.75
C ALA A 87 -16.93 -41.15 -5.60
N GLU A 88 -16.11 -42.10 -5.16
CA GLU A 88 -16.43 -42.99 -4.01
C GLU A 88 -16.15 -42.30 -2.67
N HIS A 89 -15.20 -41.39 -2.65
CA HIS A 89 -14.81 -40.60 -1.46
C HIS A 89 -14.82 -39.12 -1.81
N PRO A 90 -16.02 -38.49 -1.76
CA PRO A 90 -16.20 -37.09 -2.13
C PRO A 90 -15.48 -36.17 -1.13
N PRO A 91 -15.08 -34.95 -1.57
CA PRO A 91 -14.52 -33.98 -0.67
C PRO A 91 -15.55 -33.58 0.39
N GLY A 92 -15.10 -33.38 1.62
CA GLY A 92 -16.01 -33.08 2.70
C GLY A 92 -15.42 -33.31 4.09
N LEU A 93 -16.30 -33.39 5.07
CA LEU A 93 -15.95 -33.60 6.47
C LEU A 93 -16.34 -35.01 6.91
N TYR A 94 -15.38 -35.78 7.37
CA TYR A 94 -15.54 -37.15 7.84
C TYR A 94 -15.40 -37.20 9.35
N ALA A 95 -16.40 -37.75 10.03
CA ALA A 95 -16.45 -37.88 11.49
C ALA A 95 -15.90 -39.25 11.91
N GLY A 96 -14.96 -39.26 12.83
CA GLY A 96 -14.51 -40.42 13.57
C GLY A 96 -15.08 -40.42 15.02
N ALA A 97 -14.59 -41.35 15.87
CA ALA A 97 -15.02 -41.46 17.26
C ALA A 97 -14.71 -40.18 18.06
N ASP A 98 -13.51 -39.59 17.89
CA ASP A 98 -13.03 -38.51 18.73
C ASP A 98 -12.75 -37.20 17.98
N ARG A 99 -12.75 -37.23 16.65
CA ARG A 99 -12.37 -36.08 15.83
C ARG A 99 -13.00 -36.12 14.45
N ARG A 100 -12.92 -34.97 13.75
CA ARG A 100 -13.32 -34.82 12.36
C ARG A 100 -12.12 -34.59 11.49
N VAL A 101 -12.13 -35.11 10.27
CA VAL A 101 -11.08 -34.95 9.27
C VAL A 101 -11.71 -34.41 8.01
N ALA A 102 -11.07 -33.39 7.42
CA ALA A 102 -11.47 -32.84 6.14
C ALA A 102 -10.71 -33.53 5.01
N LEU A 103 -11.45 -34.02 4.02
CA LEU A 103 -10.92 -34.40 2.72
C LEU A 103 -11.10 -33.22 1.77
N ASN A 104 -10.01 -32.53 1.49
CA ASN A 104 -10.04 -31.32 0.69
C ASN A 104 -10.11 -31.62 -0.81
N ALA A 105 -10.89 -30.82 -1.55
CA ALA A 105 -10.96 -30.93 -3.02
C ALA A 105 -9.64 -30.50 -3.70
N VAL A 106 -8.87 -29.61 -3.06
CA VAL A 106 -7.61 -29.08 -3.56
C VAL A 106 -6.54 -29.33 -2.49
N GLY A 107 -5.46 -29.97 -2.88
CA GLY A 107 -4.27 -30.19 -2.03
C GLY A 107 -3.16 -29.19 -2.34
N THR A 108 -2.08 -29.22 -1.57
CA THR A 108 -0.89 -28.37 -1.76
C THR A 108 -0.18 -28.59 -3.09
N GLU A 109 -0.31 -29.81 -3.66
CA GLU A 109 0.33 -30.20 -4.92
C GLU A 109 -0.62 -30.12 -6.13
N THR A 110 -1.82 -29.54 -5.91
CA THR A 110 -2.81 -29.44 -6.99
C THR A 110 -2.46 -28.29 -7.92
N GLU A 111 -2.06 -28.61 -9.15
CA GLU A 111 -1.88 -27.61 -10.21
C GLU A 111 -3.22 -27.35 -10.92
N LEU A 112 -3.64 -26.09 -10.95
CA LEU A 112 -4.82 -25.67 -11.70
C LEU A 112 -4.44 -25.49 -13.17
N THR A 113 -4.85 -26.42 -14.03
CA THR A 113 -4.67 -26.31 -15.48
C THR A 113 -5.92 -25.70 -16.12
N PRO A 114 -5.77 -24.80 -17.12
CA PRO A 114 -6.92 -24.27 -17.86
C PRO A 114 -7.70 -25.41 -18.54
N MET A 115 -9.01 -25.39 -18.35
CA MET A 115 -9.87 -26.38 -19.00
C MET A 115 -9.88 -26.18 -20.53
N VAL A 116 -9.67 -27.25 -21.28
CA VAL A 116 -9.85 -27.25 -22.73
C VAL A 116 -11.31 -27.53 -23.03
N TRP A 117 -12.02 -26.53 -23.51
CA TRP A 117 -13.44 -26.67 -23.85
C TRP A 117 -13.63 -27.48 -25.16
N PRO A 118 -14.67 -28.28 -25.26
CA PRO A 118 -15.01 -28.99 -26.53
C PRO A 118 -15.26 -27.99 -27.65
N SER A 119 -14.93 -28.38 -28.88
CA SER A 119 -15.23 -27.60 -30.08
C SER A 119 -16.74 -27.35 -30.21
N GLY A 120 -17.14 -26.06 -30.17
CA GLY A 120 -18.55 -25.66 -30.25
C GLY A 120 -19.10 -25.01 -28.99
N VAL A 121 -18.34 -24.98 -27.88
CA VAL A 121 -18.67 -24.17 -26.70
C VAL A 121 -18.00 -22.82 -26.85
N PRO A 122 -18.78 -21.70 -26.95
CA PRO A 122 -18.20 -20.38 -26.98
C PRO A 122 -17.56 -20.07 -25.62
N VAL A 123 -16.26 -19.80 -25.64
CA VAL A 123 -15.54 -19.38 -24.43
C VAL A 123 -15.40 -17.86 -24.47
N ASP A 124 -16.26 -17.16 -23.73
CA ASP A 124 -16.11 -15.72 -23.52
C ASP A 124 -15.08 -15.48 -22.41
N ARG A 125 -14.04 -14.74 -22.75
CA ARG A 125 -13.11 -14.24 -21.75
C ARG A 125 -13.71 -13.03 -21.05
N LEU A 126 -13.44 -12.87 -19.76
CA LEU A 126 -13.67 -11.61 -19.05
C LEU A 126 -12.67 -10.55 -19.58
N GLU A 127 -12.91 -10.09 -20.81
CA GLU A 127 -12.21 -8.95 -21.33
C GLU A 127 -12.83 -7.72 -20.69
N ALA A 128 -11.98 -6.86 -20.10
CA ALA A 128 -12.43 -5.55 -19.65
C ALA A 128 -13.06 -4.84 -20.87
N ARG A 129 -14.36 -4.57 -20.81
CA ARG A 129 -15.03 -3.80 -21.86
C ARG A 129 -14.25 -2.51 -22.05
N ALA A 130 -13.77 -2.29 -23.27
CA ALA A 130 -13.09 -1.06 -23.62
C ALA A 130 -13.97 0.13 -23.18
N VAL A 131 -13.41 0.97 -22.33
CA VAL A 131 -14.11 2.16 -21.83
C VAL A 131 -14.44 3.04 -23.02
N GLN A 132 -15.71 3.12 -23.44
CA GLN A 132 -16.13 4.03 -24.48
C GLN A 132 -16.10 5.46 -23.95
N ALA A 133 -15.18 6.25 -24.50
CA ALA A 133 -15.08 7.67 -24.17
C ALA A 133 -16.27 8.45 -24.72
N LEU A 134 -17.37 8.49 -23.99
CA LEU A 134 -18.59 9.24 -24.37
C LEU A 134 -18.44 10.78 -24.34
N LYS A 135 -17.34 11.26 -23.74
CA LYS A 135 -17.05 12.71 -23.59
C LYS A 135 -17.11 13.45 -24.91
N GLY A 136 -16.58 12.89 -25.99
CA GLY A 136 -16.62 13.50 -27.33
C GLY A 136 -18.05 13.67 -27.86
N HIS A 137 -18.87 12.64 -27.70
CA HIS A 137 -20.27 12.67 -28.17
C HIS A 137 -21.10 13.69 -27.39
N PHE A 138 -20.94 13.77 -26.06
CA PHE A 138 -21.63 14.77 -25.24
C PHE A 138 -21.20 16.22 -25.57
N LEU A 139 -19.90 16.44 -25.81
CA LEU A 139 -19.38 17.75 -26.20
C LEU A 139 -19.92 18.17 -27.57
N THR A 140 -19.94 17.26 -28.52
CA THR A 140 -20.52 17.51 -29.85
C THR A 140 -22.00 17.87 -29.76
N PHE A 141 -22.76 17.09 -28.96
CA PHE A 141 -24.18 17.35 -28.74
C PHE A 141 -24.43 18.71 -28.07
N ALA A 142 -23.65 19.06 -27.04
CA ALA A 142 -23.74 20.36 -26.39
C ALA A 142 -23.42 21.51 -27.33
N THR A 143 -22.43 21.37 -28.21
CA THR A 143 -22.08 22.38 -29.22
C THR A 143 -23.18 22.54 -30.24
N VAL A 144 -23.82 21.46 -30.69
CA VAL A 144 -24.95 21.51 -31.60
C VAL A 144 -26.14 22.22 -30.96
N LEU A 145 -26.46 21.93 -29.69
CA LEU A 145 -27.55 22.62 -28.98
C LEU A 145 -27.27 24.12 -28.84
N LEU A 146 -26.06 24.51 -28.51
CA LEU A 146 -25.64 25.91 -28.39
C LEU A 146 -25.78 26.64 -29.75
N LEU A 147 -25.39 25.99 -30.83
CA LEU A 147 -25.57 26.54 -32.20
C LEU A 147 -27.04 26.69 -32.57
N LEU A 148 -27.87 25.72 -32.19
CA LEU A 148 -29.33 25.82 -32.41
C LEU A 148 -29.95 26.96 -31.61
N ASP A 149 -29.52 27.17 -30.36
CA ASP A 149 -29.97 28.27 -29.52
C ASP A 149 -29.60 29.64 -30.11
N VAL A 150 -28.34 29.78 -30.55
CA VAL A 150 -27.90 31.01 -31.25
C VAL A 150 -28.67 31.24 -32.52
N LEU A 151 -28.93 30.21 -33.32
CA LEU A 151 -29.74 30.33 -34.55
C LEU A 151 -31.19 30.73 -34.24
N ALA A 152 -31.81 30.14 -33.20
CA ALA A 152 -33.16 30.48 -32.77
C ALA A 152 -33.22 31.94 -32.27
N ALA A 153 -32.23 32.37 -31.49
CA ALA A 153 -32.14 33.75 -31.02
C ALA A 153 -31.98 34.76 -32.17
N LEU A 154 -31.17 34.46 -33.17
CA LEU A 154 -31.01 35.29 -34.38
C LEU A 154 -32.26 35.30 -35.25
N TRP A 155 -33.00 34.20 -35.33
CA TRP A 155 -34.29 34.12 -36.02
C TRP A 155 -35.34 34.98 -35.36
N LEU A 156 -35.48 34.89 -34.04
CA LEU A 156 -36.39 35.71 -33.25
C LEU A 156 -36.03 37.20 -33.32
N ALA A 157 -34.75 37.54 -33.40
CA ALA A 157 -34.26 38.92 -33.56
C ALA A 157 -34.46 39.48 -35.01
N GLY A 158 -35.00 38.71 -35.95
CA GLY A 158 -35.27 39.15 -37.35
C GLY A 158 -33.99 39.37 -38.18
N ARG A 159 -32.83 38.96 -37.70
CA ARG A 159 -31.49 39.25 -38.32
C ARG A 159 -31.02 38.17 -39.33
N LEU A 160 -31.84 37.14 -39.59
CA LEU A 160 -31.46 36.01 -40.49
C LEU A 160 -31.50 36.36 -42.02
N ARG A 161 -31.99 37.50 -42.42
CA ARG A 161 -32.14 37.81 -43.86
C ARG A 161 -30.85 38.09 -44.66
N GLY A 162 -29.70 38.06 -44.03
CA GLY A 162 -28.37 38.18 -44.69
C GLY A 162 -27.44 37.00 -44.56
N MET A 163 -27.80 35.94 -43.80
CA MET A 163 -26.87 34.92 -43.31
C MET A 163 -26.90 33.55 -44.00
N MET A 164 -27.62 33.37 -45.10
CA MET A 164 -27.60 32.10 -45.83
C MET A 164 -26.20 31.71 -46.31
N ARG A 165 -25.30 32.68 -46.54
CA ARG A 165 -23.90 32.42 -46.91
C ARG A 165 -23.05 32.02 -45.70
N ALA A 166 -23.29 32.58 -44.51
CA ALA A 166 -22.61 32.24 -43.29
C ALA A 166 -23.04 30.84 -42.76
N ALA A 167 -24.33 30.50 -42.91
CA ALA A 167 -24.82 29.15 -42.55
C ALA A 167 -24.23 28.06 -43.44
N ALA A 168 -24.02 28.33 -44.72
CA ALA A 168 -23.35 27.41 -45.66
C ALA A 168 -21.88 27.21 -45.27
N VAL A 169 -21.16 28.27 -44.88
CA VAL A 169 -19.74 28.17 -44.39
C VAL A 169 -19.69 27.41 -43.08
N LEU A 170 -20.64 27.62 -42.18
CA LEU A 170 -20.68 26.88 -40.89
C LEU A 170 -21.01 25.40 -41.12
N ALA A 171 -21.91 25.07 -42.06
CA ALA A 171 -22.23 23.70 -42.42
C ALA A 171 -21.01 22.99 -43.07
N VAL A 172 -20.22 23.69 -43.87
CA VAL A 172 -18.97 23.15 -44.46
C VAL A 172 -17.91 22.96 -43.38
N LEU A 173 -17.76 23.85 -42.40
CA LEU A 173 -16.86 23.72 -41.25
C LEU A 173 -17.29 22.57 -40.34
N LEU A 174 -18.59 22.36 -40.12
CA LEU A 174 -19.12 21.23 -39.36
C LEU A 174 -18.94 19.90 -40.10
N LEU A 175 -19.06 19.88 -41.42
CA LEU A 175 -18.77 18.71 -42.25
C LEU A 175 -17.28 18.42 -42.37
N ALA A 176 -16.42 19.41 -42.29
CA ALA A 176 -14.97 19.28 -42.27
C ALA A 176 -14.43 18.86 -40.88
N SER A 177 -15.20 19.16 -39.83
CA SER A 177 -14.90 18.72 -38.45
C SER A 177 -15.56 17.39 -38.12
N HIS A 178 -15.78 16.51 -39.11
CA HIS A 178 -16.02 15.11 -38.75
C HIS A 178 -14.84 14.70 -37.88
N PRO A 179 -15.05 14.29 -36.62
CA PRO A 179 -14.00 13.66 -35.90
C PRO A 179 -13.68 12.41 -36.74
N ARG A 180 -12.65 12.48 -37.54
CA ARG A 180 -11.92 11.27 -37.91
C ARG A 180 -11.71 10.64 -36.55
N GLY A 181 -12.30 9.46 -36.33
CA GLY A 181 -12.08 8.75 -35.10
C GLY A 181 -10.61 8.95 -34.79
N ALA A 182 -10.30 9.59 -33.69
CA ALA A 182 -9.02 9.47 -33.10
C ALA A 182 -9.00 7.98 -32.80
N LEU A 183 -8.51 7.18 -33.75
CA LEU A 183 -7.90 5.93 -33.45
C LEU A 183 -6.96 6.36 -32.34
N ALA A 184 -7.21 5.92 -31.11
CA ALA A 184 -6.16 5.90 -30.12
C ALA A 184 -5.01 5.29 -30.92
N GLN A 185 -4.05 6.12 -31.30
CA GLN A 185 -2.79 5.60 -31.78
C GLN A 185 -2.37 4.74 -30.61
N ASP A 186 -2.33 3.45 -30.86
CA ASP A 186 -1.59 2.53 -30.06
C ASP A 186 -0.14 2.96 -30.27
N ASP A 187 0.22 4.09 -29.64
CA ASP A 187 1.58 4.52 -29.45
C ASP A 187 2.13 3.41 -28.56
N GLY A 188 2.81 2.47 -29.15
CA GLY A 188 3.41 1.35 -28.41
C GLY A 188 4.10 1.84 -27.14
N PRO A 189 4.49 0.96 -26.21
CA PRO A 189 4.99 1.32 -24.90
C PRO A 189 5.92 2.53 -24.95
N LYS A 190 5.56 3.61 -24.26
CA LYS A 190 6.39 4.81 -24.20
C LYS A 190 7.53 4.59 -23.21
N PRO A 191 8.68 5.21 -23.39
CA PRO A 191 9.72 5.20 -22.37
C PRO A 191 9.14 5.67 -21.02
N GLY A 192 9.21 4.81 -20.01
CA GLY A 192 8.64 5.06 -18.68
C GLY A 192 7.33 4.36 -18.37
N ASP A 193 6.64 3.77 -19.36
CA ASP A 193 5.40 3.03 -19.12
C ASP A 193 5.63 1.79 -18.25
N ASP A 194 6.72 1.07 -18.46
CA ASP A 194 7.09 -0.10 -17.64
C ASP A 194 7.32 0.31 -16.18
N PHE A 195 8.02 1.41 -15.96
CA PHE A 195 8.23 1.98 -14.62
C PHE A 195 6.90 2.38 -13.96
N ALA A 196 6.02 3.05 -14.70
CA ALA A 196 4.71 3.46 -14.20
C ALA A 196 3.81 2.26 -13.87
N ILE A 197 3.80 1.23 -14.71
CA ILE A 197 3.06 -0.01 -14.49
C ILE A 197 3.59 -0.71 -13.24
N GLU A 198 4.91 -0.88 -13.10
CA GLU A 198 5.53 -1.51 -11.94
C GLU A 198 5.22 -0.73 -10.65
N ALA A 199 5.37 0.60 -10.68
CA ALA A 199 5.13 1.45 -9.53
C ALA A 199 3.65 1.56 -9.10
N THR A 200 2.70 1.26 -9.99
CA THR A 200 1.25 1.40 -9.72
C THR A 200 0.52 0.08 -9.53
N THR A 201 1.18 -1.07 -9.74
CA THR A 201 0.55 -2.39 -9.60
C THR A 201 0.20 -2.71 -8.14
N ALA A 202 1.00 -2.23 -7.19
CA ALA A 202 0.76 -2.36 -5.74
C ALA A 202 1.46 -1.22 -5.00
N VAL A 203 1.49 -1.27 -3.67
CA VAL A 203 2.26 -0.31 -2.86
C VAL A 203 3.76 -0.52 -3.09
N VAL A 204 4.46 0.49 -3.58
CA VAL A 204 5.91 0.47 -3.79
C VAL A 204 6.57 1.51 -2.89
N LEU A 205 7.60 1.09 -2.15
CA LEU A 205 8.43 2.00 -1.37
C LEU A 205 9.55 2.55 -2.26
N GLY A 206 9.61 3.87 -2.40
CA GLY A 206 10.63 4.54 -3.19
C GLY A 206 11.84 4.97 -2.36
N TYR A 207 13.04 4.88 -2.95
CA TYR A 207 14.23 5.54 -2.41
C TYR A 207 14.85 6.44 -3.46
N VAL A 208 15.29 7.63 -3.03
CA VAL A 208 15.89 8.61 -3.93
C VAL A 208 17.30 8.17 -4.31
N LEU A 209 17.56 8.11 -5.61
CA LEU A 209 18.89 7.79 -6.16
C LEU A 209 19.85 8.94 -5.87
N THR A 210 20.95 8.63 -5.21
CA THR A 210 22.00 9.59 -4.84
C THR A 210 23.12 9.66 -5.89
N GLY A 211 23.23 8.62 -6.71
CA GLY A 211 24.35 8.40 -7.62
C GLY A 211 25.56 7.74 -6.98
N ASP A 212 25.50 7.45 -5.65
CA ASP A 212 26.48 6.57 -4.97
C ASP A 212 25.92 5.15 -4.92
N PRO A 213 26.50 4.19 -5.67
CA PRO A 213 25.95 2.84 -5.72
C PRO A 213 25.87 2.12 -4.38
N LYS A 214 26.73 2.49 -3.42
CA LYS A 214 26.70 1.84 -2.08
C LYS A 214 25.54 2.36 -1.25
N ILE A 215 25.25 3.65 -1.34
CA ILE A 215 24.14 4.28 -0.63
C ILE A 215 22.82 3.81 -1.25
N ASP A 216 22.76 3.80 -2.57
CA ASP A 216 21.56 3.39 -3.31
C ASP A 216 21.23 1.91 -3.06
N GLU A 217 22.24 1.03 -3.07
CA GLU A 217 22.06 -0.40 -2.76
C GLU A 217 21.67 -0.63 -1.29
N MET A 218 22.25 0.12 -0.34
CA MET A 218 21.86 0.03 1.06
C MET A 218 20.41 0.50 1.26
N SER A 219 20.00 1.54 0.56
CA SER A 219 18.62 2.04 0.59
C SER A 219 17.64 1.01 0.03
N ARG A 220 18.00 0.38 -1.09
CA ARG A 220 17.24 -0.72 -1.69
C ARG A 220 17.08 -1.89 -0.71
N ALA A 221 18.18 -2.36 -0.14
CA ALA A 221 18.17 -3.46 0.80
C ALA A 221 17.42 -3.12 2.11
N GLY A 222 17.50 -1.87 2.55
CA GLY A 222 16.75 -1.36 3.70
C GLY A 222 15.26 -1.38 3.48
N LEU A 223 14.81 -0.84 2.36
CA LEU A 223 13.38 -0.85 2.03
C LEU A 223 12.87 -2.26 1.70
N LEU A 224 13.71 -3.16 1.17
CA LEU A 224 13.35 -4.57 0.99
C LEU A 224 13.04 -5.21 2.34
N GLY A 225 13.94 -5.07 3.33
CA GLY A 225 13.71 -5.61 4.67
C GLY A 225 12.51 -4.97 5.39
N LEU A 226 12.25 -3.67 5.15
CA LEU A 226 11.04 -3.02 5.65
C LEU A 226 9.78 -3.54 4.96
N SER A 227 9.79 -3.75 3.64
CA SER A 227 8.69 -4.33 2.87
C SER A 227 8.33 -5.73 3.37
N ASP A 228 9.32 -6.57 3.63
CA ASP A 228 9.11 -7.90 4.21
C ASP A 228 8.43 -7.82 5.59
N LYS A 229 8.83 -6.86 6.43
CA LYS A 229 8.21 -6.68 7.75
C LYS A 229 6.79 -6.12 7.66
N LEU A 230 6.52 -5.24 6.71
CA LEU A 230 5.17 -4.76 6.41
C LEU A 230 4.26 -5.92 5.99
N TRP A 231 4.71 -6.74 5.05
CA TRP A 231 3.97 -7.92 4.58
C TRP A 231 3.71 -8.92 5.71
N GLN A 232 4.70 -9.16 6.57
CA GLN A 232 4.57 -10.10 7.69
C GLN A 232 3.63 -9.61 8.80
N ARG A 233 3.47 -8.30 9.00
CA ARG A 233 2.87 -7.73 10.21
C ARG A 233 1.63 -6.88 9.97
N THR A 234 1.35 -6.54 8.73
CA THR A 234 0.20 -5.71 8.34
C THR A 234 -0.57 -6.34 7.18
N SER A 235 -1.63 -5.71 6.75
CA SER A 235 -2.37 -6.08 5.53
C SER A 235 -1.78 -5.43 4.26
N VAL A 236 -0.67 -4.71 4.38
CA VAL A 236 -0.01 -4.09 3.23
C VAL A 236 0.90 -5.11 2.57
N GLU A 237 0.74 -5.28 1.27
CA GLU A 237 1.56 -6.17 0.43
C GLU A 237 2.45 -5.32 -0.49
N PRO A 238 3.63 -4.86 -0.01
CA PRO A 238 4.51 -4.05 -0.82
C PRO A 238 5.20 -4.88 -1.90
N MET A 239 5.39 -4.27 -3.06
CA MET A 239 6.28 -4.81 -4.10
C MET A 239 7.75 -4.50 -3.80
N MET A 240 8.64 -4.94 -4.70
CA MET A 240 10.06 -4.64 -4.62
C MET A 240 10.29 -3.13 -4.57
N PRO A 241 11.19 -2.62 -3.70
CA PRO A 241 11.50 -1.21 -3.63
C PRO A 241 12.11 -0.70 -4.93
N MET A 242 11.75 0.53 -5.32
CA MET A 242 12.23 1.15 -6.56
C MET A 242 13.12 2.36 -6.27
N GLY A 243 14.21 2.48 -7.04
CA GLY A 243 15.04 3.69 -7.07
C GLY A 243 14.37 4.78 -7.90
N VAL A 244 14.34 6.01 -7.38
CA VAL A 244 13.63 7.15 -7.96
C VAL A 244 14.62 8.27 -8.29
N ASP A 245 14.70 8.64 -9.55
CA ASP A 245 15.41 9.84 -10.00
C ASP A 245 14.47 11.05 -9.91
N VAL A 246 14.62 11.87 -8.89
CA VAL A 246 13.76 13.04 -8.65
C VAL A 246 13.77 14.06 -9.80
N GLU A 247 14.78 14.04 -10.64
CA GLU A 247 14.86 14.90 -11.82
C GLU A 247 13.98 14.39 -12.98
N LYS A 248 13.78 13.08 -13.10
CA LYS A 248 13.14 12.45 -14.26
C LYS A 248 11.80 11.80 -13.96
N ASP A 249 11.75 11.04 -12.86
CA ASP A 249 10.65 10.14 -12.59
C ASP A 249 9.41 10.85 -12.02
N GLU A 250 8.24 10.25 -12.19
CA GLU A 250 6.98 10.72 -11.60
C GLU A 250 6.90 10.27 -10.13
N LEU A 251 6.81 11.24 -9.22
CA LEU A 251 6.81 10.98 -7.77
C LEU A 251 5.44 10.57 -7.23
N ALA A 252 4.36 10.90 -7.93
CA ALA A 252 2.99 10.62 -7.49
C ALA A 252 2.68 9.13 -7.32
N PHE A 253 3.50 8.24 -7.90
CA PHE A 253 3.34 6.79 -7.76
C PHE A 253 3.77 6.27 -6.38
N PHE A 254 4.57 7.02 -5.65
CA PHE A 254 5.18 6.59 -4.39
C PHE A 254 4.50 7.30 -3.21
N PRO A 255 3.83 6.58 -2.31
CA PRO A 255 3.28 7.21 -1.10
C PRO A 255 4.37 7.68 -0.14
N PHE A 256 5.55 7.05 -0.21
CA PHE A 256 6.68 7.27 0.68
C PHE A 256 8.00 7.27 -0.10
N LEU A 257 8.86 8.24 0.19
CA LEU A 257 10.22 8.32 -0.34
C LEU A 257 11.23 8.34 0.82
N TYR A 258 12.18 7.40 0.80
CA TYR A 258 13.36 7.43 1.63
C TYR A 258 14.47 8.21 0.92
N TRP A 259 15.01 9.23 1.55
CA TRP A 259 16.08 10.05 0.97
C TRP A 259 17.34 9.99 1.84
N PRO A 260 18.30 9.13 1.49
CA PRO A 260 19.60 9.11 2.13
C PRO A 260 20.40 10.31 1.63
N VAL A 261 20.68 11.28 2.50
CA VAL A 261 21.38 12.51 2.11
C VAL A 261 22.89 12.29 2.15
N PRO A 262 23.60 12.18 1.01
CA PRO A 262 25.06 12.09 1.01
C PRO A 262 25.70 13.46 1.14
N ALA A 263 26.92 13.51 1.64
CA ALA A 263 27.71 14.73 1.62
C ALA A 263 27.93 15.23 0.18
N GLY A 264 27.72 16.52 -0.06
CA GLY A 264 28.04 17.16 -1.34
C GLY A 264 27.06 16.90 -2.50
N GLN A 265 25.86 16.37 -2.24
CA GLN A 265 24.79 16.32 -3.24
C GLN A 265 24.46 17.74 -3.69
N LYS A 266 24.36 17.95 -5.00
CA LYS A 266 24.06 19.25 -5.58
C LYS A 266 22.59 19.63 -5.38
N ALA A 267 22.32 20.95 -5.39
CA ALA A 267 20.95 21.45 -5.46
C ALA A 267 20.26 20.88 -6.74
N LEU A 268 18.97 20.68 -6.64
CA LEU A 268 18.13 20.14 -7.70
C LEU A 268 17.79 21.25 -8.72
N SER A 269 17.27 20.83 -9.87
CA SER A 269 16.70 21.78 -10.85
C SER A 269 15.38 22.39 -10.31
N ASP A 270 15.02 23.57 -10.84
CA ASP A 270 13.75 24.22 -10.50
C ASP A 270 12.54 23.30 -10.82
N ALA A 271 12.65 22.50 -11.89
CA ALA A 271 11.63 21.54 -12.28
C ALA A 271 11.48 20.41 -11.25
N ALA A 272 12.58 19.89 -10.73
CA ALA A 272 12.57 18.88 -9.67
C ALA A 272 12.00 19.44 -8.36
N TYR A 273 12.36 20.67 -8.00
CA TYR A 273 11.77 21.35 -6.84
C TYR A 273 10.25 21.54 -6.98
N ALA A 274 9.79 21.98 -8.15
CA ALA A 274 8.36 22.13 -8.42
C ALA A 274 7.60 20.79 -8.26
N LYS A 275 8.18 19.69 -8.76
CA LYS A 275 7.64 18.34 -8.67
C LYS A 275 7.60 17.84 -7.21
N LEU A 276 8.69 18.02 -6.46
CA LEU A 276 8.77 17.65 -5.06
C LEU A 276 7.78 18.46 -4.19
N ASN A 277 7.67 19.77 -4.44
CA ASN A 277 6.72 20.61 -3.73
C ASN A 277 5.27 20.21 -4.04
N GLN A 278 4.97 19.79 -5.27
CA GLN A 278 3.68 19.21 -5.59
C GLN A 278 3.46 17.89 -4.86
N TYR A 279 4.45 17.00 -4.84
CA TYR A 279 4.40 15.72 -4.14
C TYR A 279 4.10 15.90 -2.64
N LEU A 280 4.78 16.83 -1.95
CA LEU A 280 4.54 17.13 -0.54
C LEU A 280 3.13 17.69 -0.31
N ARG A 281 2.63 18.55 -1.21
CA ARG A 281 1.28 19.12 -1.12
C ARG A 281 0.17 18.10 -1.39
N THR A 282 0.44 17.05 -2.14
CA THR A 282 -0.53 16.01 -2.48
C THR A 282 -0.53 14.82 -1.52
N GLY A 283 0.19 14.91 -0.41
CA GLY A 283 0.18 13.91 0.66
C GLY A 283 1.32 12.90 0.61
N GLY A 284 2.32 13.13 -0.23
CA GLY A 284 3.55 12.34 -0.22
C GLY A 284 4.38 12.63 1.02
N LEU A 285 5.08 11.62 1.56
CA LEU A 285 5.97 11.76 2.70
C LEU A 285 7.41 11.47 2.30
N ILE A 286 8.34 12.34 2.72
CA ILE A 286 9.78 12.15 2.56
C ILE A 286 10.43 11.95 3.92
N LEU A 287 11.14 10.84 4.08
CA LEU A 287 12.06 10.59 5.20
C LEU A 287 13.47 10.95 4.76
N PHE A 288 13.97 12.12 5.20
CA PHE A 288 15.37 12.48 5.03
C PHE A 288 16.22 11.85 6.13
N ASP A 289 17.29 11.16 5.73
CA ASP A 289 18.22 10.50 6.64
C ASP A 289 19.65 10.93 6.31
N THR A 290 20.22 11.78 7.18
CA THR A 290 21.60 12.24 7.03
C THR A 290 22.62 11.20 7.43
N ARG A 291 22.21 10.16 8.16
CA ARG A 291 23.02 9.00 8.57
C ARG A 291 24.26 9.38 9.40
N ASP A 292 24.20 10.46 10.13
CA ASP A 292 25.31 11.10 10.84
C ASP A 292 25.09 11.23 12.36
N ALA A 293 24.09 10.52 12.91
CA ALA A 293 23.76 10.61 14.33
C ALA A 293 24.88 10.12 15.26
N ASP A 294 25.81 9.31 14.75
CA ASP A 294 27.01 8.89 15.50
C ASP A 294 28.03 10.04 15.70
N ILE A 295 28.02 11.02 14.81
CA ILE A 295 28.95 12.16 14.83
C ILE A 295 28.31 13.35 15.54
N THR A 296 27.03 13.62 15.33
CA THR A 296 26.32 14.78 15.87
C THR A 296 26.25 14.79 17.40
N GLY A 297 26.33 13.62 18.03
CA GLY A 297 26.35 13.48 19.50
C GLY A 297 27.62 14.03 20.18
N PHE A 298 28.71 14.27 19.44
CA PHE A 298 30.03 14.57 20.01
C PHE A 298 30.52 16.02 19.82
N GLY A 299 29.85 16.87 19.03
CA GLY A 299 30.47 18.15 18.73
C GLY A 299 29.59 19.34 18.37
N GLY A 300 28.29 19.24 18.31
CA GLY A 300 27.37 20.36 18.05
C GLY A 300 27.59 21.14 16.74
N GLY A 301 28.39 20.63 15.81
CA GLY A 301 28.65 21.23 14.51
C GLY A 301 27.72 20.67 13.43
N VAL A 302 27.46 21.47 12.38
CA VAL A 302 26.70 21.01 11.22
C VAL A 302 27.59 20.05 10.42
N THR A 303 27.13 18.82 10.19
CA THR A 303 27.84 17.81 9.41
C THR A 303 27.80 18.15 7.91
N PRO A 304 28.68 17.58 7.06
CA PRO A 304 28.61 17.73 5.61
C PRO A 304 27.28 17.27 5.01
N GLU A 305 26.69 16.19 5.55
CA GLU A 305 25.36 15.67 5.20
C GLU A 305 24.27 16.66 5.61
N GLY A 306 24.35 17.20 6.83
CA GLY A 306 23.44 18.23 7.32
C GLY A 306 23.51 19.53 6.50
N GLN A 307 24.70 19.94 6.06
CA GLN A 307 24.85 21.08 5.14
C GLN A 307 24.20 20.80 3.78
N THR A 308 24.39 19.58 3.28
CA THR A 308 23.75 19.15 2.00
C THR A 308 22.23 19.15 2.14
N LEU A 309 21.70 18.65 3.26
CA LEU A 309 20.26 18.69 3.53
C LEU A 309 19.73 20.14 3.53
N GLN A 310 20.44 21.08 4.16
CA GLN A 310 20.06 22.50 4.14
C GLN A 310 19.99 23.06 2.71
N VAL A 311 20.95 22.68 1.83
CA VAL A 311 20.95 23.09 0.42
C VAL A 311 19.73 22.51 -0.30
N ILE A 312 19.44 21.24 -0.14
CA ILE A 312 18.28 20.58 -0.77
C ILE A 312 16.97 21.18 -0.23
N ALA A 313 16.86 21.33 1.10
CA ALA A 313 15.66 21.84 1.74
C ALA A 313 15.34 23.29 1.40
N SER A 314 16.34 24.10 0.99
CA SER A 314 16.15 25.52 0.68
C SER A 314 15.18 25.79 -0.47
N GLY A 315 14.97 24.84 -1.36
CA GLY A 315 14.02 24.94 -2.48
C GLY A 315 12.70 24.20 -2.25
N LEU A 316 12.52 23.56 -1.08
CA LEU A 316 11.33 22.82 -0.73
C LEU A 316 10.38 23.65 0.17
N ASP A 317 9.10 23.52 -0.07
CA ASP A 317 8.02 24.08 0.76
C ASP A 317 7.88 23.26 2.06
N ILE A 318 8.96 23.18 2.86
CA ILE A 318 8.96 22.46 4.14
C ILE A 318 8.37 23.37 5.21
N PRO A 319 7.35 22.90 5.96
CA PRO A 319 6.80 23.68 7.08
C PRO A 319 7.83 23.84 8.21
N PRO A 320 7.60 24.74 9.17
CA PRO A 320 8.41 24.78 10.38
C PRO A 320 8.51 23.42 11.04
N LEU A 321 9.70 23.07 11.53
CA LEU A 321 9.98 21.77 12.12
C LEU A 321 10.17 21.90 13.63
N GLU A 322 9.75 20.88 14.36
CA GLU A 322 10.06 20.71 15.79
C GLU A 322 10.61 19.30 16.05
N PRO A 323 11.36 19.11 17.15
CA PRO A 323 11.70 17.77 17.62
C PRO A 323 10.43 16.96 17.83
N MET A 324 10.40 15.70 17.37
CA MET A 324 9.21 14.86 17.48
C MET A 324 8.65 14.82 18.90
N PRO A 325 7.42 15.32 19.12
CA PRO A 325 6.79 15.28 20.45
C PRO A 325 6.44 13.84 20.85
N PRO A 326 6.43 13.53 22.15
CA PRO A 326 6.08 12.18 22.64
C PRO A 326 4.66 11.73 22.27
N ASP A 327 3.76 12.66 22.03
CA ASP A 327 2.36 12.42 21.67
C ASP A 327 2.09 12.56 20.17
N HIS A 328 3.12 12.74 19.36
CA HIS A 328 2.99 12.82 17.90
C HIS A 328 2.34 11.56 17.32
N VAL A 329 1.57 11.70 16.24
CA VAL A 329 0.84 10.57 15.63
C VAL A 329 1.77 9.41 15.25
N LEU A 330 2.96 9.67 14.74
CA LEU A 330 3.96 8.66 14.37
C LEU A 330 4.43 7.79 15.55
N THR A 331 4.27 8.27 16.80
CA THR A 331 4.63 7.50 18.00
C THR A 331 3.64 6.39 18.31
N ARG A 332 2.44 6.40 17.67
CA ARG A 332 1.31 5.52 18.01
C ARG A 332 0.44 5.09 16.82
N THR A 333 0.89 5.29 15.59
CA THR A 333 0.09 4.93 14.40
C THR A 333 -0.24 3.44 14.35
N PHE A 334 0.75 2.58 14.56
CA PHE A 334 0.58 1.12 14.57
C PHE A 334 1.25 0.51 15.81
N TYR A 335 2.48 0.93 16.13
CA TYR A 335 3.20 0.58 17.34
C TYR A 335 3.35 1.79 18.26
N LEU A 336 3.36 1.54 19.58
CA LEU A 336 3.74 2.56 20.55
C LEU A 336 5.26 2.66 20.62
N LEU A 337 5.79 3.85 20.34
CA LEU A 337 7.22 4.13 20.29
C LEU A 337 7.55 5.32 21.19
N GLN A 338 8.69 5.23 21.87
CA GLN A 338 9.28 6.31 22.65
C GLN A 338 10.58 6.82 22.02
N ASP A 339 11.26 5.92 21.27
CA ASP A 339 12.54 6.18 20.61
C ASP A 339 12.47 5.75 19.15
N PHE A 340 13.32 6.35 18.31
CA PHE A 340 13.35 6.12 16.86
C PHE A 340 14.76 5.72 16.39
N PRO A 341 15.37 4.68 16.97
CA PRO A 341 16.72 4.26 16.59
C PRO A 341 16.71 3.73 15.14
N GLY A 342 17.83 3.91 14.50
CA GLY A 342 18.23 3.21 13.30
C GLY A 342 19.45 2.32 13.59
N ARG A 343 20.47 2.39 12.73
CA ARG A 343 21.79 1.84 13.05
C ARG A 343 22.41 2.58 14.23
N TYR A 344 22.15 3.89 14.33
CA TYR A 344 22.58 4.74 15.43
C TYR A 344 21.41 5.01 16.39
N GLN A 345 21.74 5.41 17.61
CA GLN A 345 20.78 5.76 18.66
C GLN A 345 20.96 7.21 19.06
N GLY A 346 19.86 7.85 19.52
CA GLY A 346 19.90 9.17 20.12
C GLY A 346 19.97 10.35 19.14
N GLY A 347 19.92 10.09 17.83
CA GLY A 347 19.71 11.15 16.85
C GLY A 347 18.33 11.77 16.99
N GLN A 348 18.29 13.10 16.97
CA GLN A 348 17.04 13.85 17.04
C GLN A 348 16.24 13.62 15.75
N VAL A 349 14.95 13.33 15.91
CA VAL A 349 14.01 13.23 14.78
C VAL A 349 13.14 14.48 14.76
N TRP A 350 13.01 15.09 13.61
CA TRP A 350 12.27 16.31 13.37
C TRP A 350 11.04 16.03 12.52
N VAL A 351 9.94 16.67 12.87
CA VAL A 351 8.65 16.60 12.18
C VAL A 351 8.07 17.97 12.00
N GLU A 352 6.99 18.11 11.25
CA GLU A 352 6.26 19.36 11.15
C GLU A 352 5.78 19.83 12.52
N ALA A 353 6.05 21.10 12.83
CA ALA A 353 5.61 21.72 14.07
C ALA A 353 4.09 21.87 14.09
N ALA A 354 3.48 21.62 15.24
CA ALA A 354 2.06 21.88 15.43
C ALA A 354 1.72 23.34 15.13
N PRO A 355 0.60 23.66 14.46
CA PRO A 355 0.20 25.03 14.19
C PRO A 355 -0.03 25.76 15.52
N ASN A 356 0.62 26.91 15.68
CA ASN A 356 0.34 27.76 16.82
C ASN A 356 -1.09 28.28 16.75
N ALA A 357 -1.84 28.19 17.84
CA ALA A 357 -3.22 28.68 17.95
C ALA A 357 -3.40 30.17 17.52
N GLU A 358 -2.33 30.96 17.58
CA GLU A 358 -2.32 32.34 17.09
C GLU A 358 -2.15 32.50 15.59
N ALA A 359 -1.73 31.43 14.89
CA ALA A 359 -1.54 31.44 13.43
C ALA A 359 -2.85 31.22 12.65
N GLU A 360 -3.92 30.75 13.30
CA GLU A 360 -5.25 30.61 12.70
C GLU A 360 -5.89 31.97 12.33
N ALA A 361 -5.39 33.07 12.87
CA ALA A 361 -5.95 34.44 12.67
C ALA A 361 -5.36 35.18 11.45
N ALA A 362 -4.40 34.66 10.72
CA ALA A 362 -3.83 35.30 9.55
C ALA A 362 -4.67 35.00 8.32
N GLU A 363 -5.78 35.76 8.13
CA GLU A 363 -6.57 35.79 6.91
C GLU A 363 -5.67 36.09 5.69
N GLY A 364 -5.62 35.19 4.74
CA GLY A 364 -5.05 35.44 3.42
C GLY A 364 -4.04 34.46 2.86
N MET A 365 -3.66 33.40 3.57
CA MET A 365 -2.82 32.33 3.03
C MET A 365 -3.65 31.07 2.76
N PRO A 366 -3.86 30.66 1.49
CA PRO A 366 -4.73 29.53 1.15
C PRO A 366 -4.19 28.15 1.55
N PHE A 367 -3.05 28.07 2.24
CA PHE A 367 -2.33 26.81 2.50
C PHE A 367 -2.18 26.45 3.99
N ARG A 368 -2.82 27.15 4.92
CA ARG A 368 -2.60 26.96 6.37
C ARG A 368 -3.64 26.13 7.11
N THR A 369 -4.65 25.62 6.48
CA THR A 369 -5.69 24.84 7.14
C THR A 369 -5.56 23.33 6.91
N LEU A 370 -4.43 22.84 6.42
CA LEU A 370 -4.24 21.44 6.06
C LEU A 370 -3.27 20.68 6.96
N ASN A 371 -2.95 21.16 8.14
CA ASN A 371 -2.30 20.31 9.11
C ASN A 371 -3.35 19.44 9.80
N ASP A 372 -3.76 18.39 9.09
CA ASP A 372 -4.63 17.32 9.56
C ASP A 372 -3.86 16.31 10.45
N GLY A 373 -2.66 16.65 10.90
CA GLY A 373 -1.76 15.79 11.66
C GLY A 373 -0.92 14.86 10.79
N VAL A 374 -0.90 15.07 9.47
CA VAL A 374 0.00 14.37 8.55
C VAL A 374 1.24 15.22 8.33
N THR A 375 2.40 14.77 8.83
CA THR A 375 3.67 15.43 8.55
C THR A 375 4.18 15.00 7.17
N PRO A 376 4.43 15.94 6.23
CA PRO A 376 4.92 15.59 4.90
C PRO A 376 6.42 15.25 4.90
N VAL A 377 7.14 15.66 5.94
CA VAL A 377 8.59 15.52 6.05
C VAL A 377 8.98 15.01 7.43
N VAL A 378 9.82 13.98 7.45
CA VAL A 378 10.50 13.50 8.66
C VAL A 378 12.00 13.57 8.40
N ILE A 379 12.74 14.17 9.34
CA ILE A 379 14.19 14.36 9.21
C ILE A 379 14.91 13.74 10.40
N GLY A 380 15.99 13.00 10.14
CA GLY A 380 16.89 12.49 11.17
C GLY A 380 18.20 11.99 10.58
N GLY A 381 19.02 11.38 11.43
CA GLY A 381 20.36 10.93 11.06
C GLY A 381 20.69 9.51 11.55
N ASN A 382 19.68 8.72 11.89
CA ASN A 382 19.86 7.44 12.58
C ASN A 382 20.28 6.26 11.68
N ASP A 383 20.45 6.48 10.36
CA ASP A 383 20.80 5.44 9.37
C ASP A 383 19.81 4.28 9.39
N TRP A 384 18.52 4.62 9.13
CA TRP A 384 17.43 3.65 9.20
C TRP A 384 17.52 2.58 8.12
N ALA A 385 17.94 2.94 6.89
CA ALA A 385 18.09 1.96 5.83
C ALA A 385 19.06 0.84 6.23
N SER A 386 20.21 1.17 6.83
CA SER A 386 21.14 0.16 7.35
C SER A 386 20.51 -0.71 8.45
N ALA A 387 19.60 -0.14 9.24
CA ALA A 387 18.91 -0.90 10.29
C ALA A 387 17.89 -1.88 9.70
N TRP A 388 17.23 -1.52 8.63
CA TRP A 388 16.24 -2.35 7.94
C TRP A 388 16.85 -3.33 6.95
N ALA A 389 18.09 -3.09 6.49
CA ALA A 389 18.71 -3.83 5.39
C ALA A 389 18.84 -5.32 5.65
N THR A 390 18.29 -6.11 4.72
CA THR A 390 18.39 -7.57 4.68
C THR A 390 18.82 -8.03 3.29
N ASP A 391 19.37 -9.24 3.23
CA ASP A 391 19.51 -9.96 1.98
C ASP A 391 18.16 -10.57 1.53
N GLU A 392 18.16 -11.26 0.39
CA GLU A 392 16.98 -11.92 -0.19
C GLU A 392 16.41 -13.04 0.72
N ASN A 393 17.20 -13.53 1.69
CA ASN A 393 16.79 -14.54 2.66
C ASN A 393 16.30 -13.91 3.98
N GLY A 394 16.22 -12.58 4.06
CA GLY A 394 15.83 -11.85 5.25
C GLY A 394 16.92 -11.77 6.33
N ILE A 395 18.19 -12.09 5.99
CA ILE A 395 19.32 -11.99 6.91
C ILE A 395 19.81 -10.55 6.93
N PRO A 396 19.96 -9.94 8.13
CA PRO A 396 20.46 -8.57 8.24
C PRO A 396 21.85 -8.37 7.66
N LEU A 397 22.01 -7.36 6.81
CA LEU A 397 23.30 -7.05 6.16
C LEU A 397 24.25 -6.28 7.08
N VAL A 398 23.73 -5.48 7.98
CA VAL A 398 24.54 -4.60 8.85
C VAL A 398 24.31 -5.01 10.30
N PRO A 399 25.39 -5.26 11.08
CA PRO A 399 25.25 -5.51 12.51
C PRO A 399 24.83 -4.23 13.24
N ILE A 400 23.86 -4.34 14.16
CA ILE A 400 23.42 -3.25 15.01
C ILE A 400 23.69 -3.62 16.45
N GLY A 401 24.36 -2.74 17.17
CA GLY A 401 24.67 -2.95 18.58
C GLY A 401 25.35 -4.30 18.85
N ARG A 402 25.14 -4.85 20.04
CA ARG A 402 25.68 -6.16 20.44
C ARG A 402 24.60 -7.02 21.07
N GLY A 403 24.50 -8.27 20.61
CA GLY A 403 23.61 -9.26 21.19
C GLY A 403 22.15 -8.82 21.21
N TYR A 404 21.42 -9.18 22.25
CA TYR A 404 20.00 -8.92 22.39
C TYR A 404 19.61 -7.42 22.29
N ALA A 405 20.46 -6.54 22.82
CA ALA A 405 20.19 -5.09 22.75
C ALA A 405 20.22 -4.58 21.30
N GLY A 406 21.11 -5.12 20.47
CA GLY A 406 21.14 -4.76 19.04
C GLY A 406 19.94 -5.30 18.27
N GLU A 407 19.47 -6.49 18.59
CA GLU A 407 18.25 -7.06 18.01
C GLU A 407 17.01 -6.25 18.40
N GLN A 408 16.92 -5.83 19.66
CA GLN A 408 15.86 -4.93 20.13
C GLN A 408 15.88 -3.59 19.40
N GLN A 409 17.08 -3.00 19.22
CA GLN A 409 17.23 -1.75 18.48
C GLN A 409 16.71 -1.89 17.03
N ARG A 410 17.08 -2.95 16.35
CA ARG A 410 16.59 -3.26 15.00
C ARG A 410 15.08 -3.43 14.96
N GLU A 411 14.53 -4.12 15.94
CA GLU A 411 13.09 -4.31 16.06
C GLU A 411 12.36 -2.98 16.22
N ILE A 412 12.87 -2.06 17.04
CA ILE A 412 12.28 -0.71 17.19
C ILE A 412 12.42 0.08 15.89
N ALA A 413 13.55 -0.05 15.18
CA ALA A 413 13.73 0.58 13.87
C ALA A 413 12.68 0.09 12.85
N TYR A 414 12.41 -1.21 12.78
CA TYR A 414 11.33 -1.75 11.94
C TYR A 414 9.95 -1.21 12.34
N ARG A 415 9.66 -1.14 13.64
CA ARG A 415 8.39 -0.58 14.12
C ARG A 415 8.22 0.88 13.72
N PHE A 416 9.29 1.66 13.76
CA PHE A 416 9.27 3.03 13.28
C PHE A 416 8.98 3.10 11.77
N GLY A 417 9.66 2.30 10.95
CA GLY A 417 9.38 2.20 9.52
C GLY A 417 7.92 1.82 9.23
N ILE A 418 7.39 0.84 9.97
CA ILE A 418 5.98 0.42 9.83
C ILE A 418 5.05 1.58 10.21
N ASN A 419 5.32 2.30 11.32
CA ASN A 419 4.52 3.46 11.70
C ASN A 419 4.51 4.54 10.61
N LEU A 420 5.67 4.82 9.98
CA LEU A 420 5.78 5.76 8.86
C LEU A 420 4.89 5.35 7.69
N ILE A 421 5.01 4.11 7.23
CA ILE A 421 4.23 3.63 6.09
C ILE A 421 2.74 3.57 6.41
N MET A 422 2.38 3.06 7.58
CA MET A 422 0.97 3.02 8.00
C MET A 422 0.39 4.43 8.14
N HIS A 423 1.18 5.40 8.63
CA HIS A 423 0.77 6.80 8.70
C HIS A 423 0.46 7.37 7.32
N VAL A 424 1.35 7.19 6.36
CA VAL A 424 1.16 7.66 4.98
C VAL A 424 -0.06 7.04 4.33
N LEU A 425 -0.21 5.73 4.44
CA LEU A 425 -1.33 5.00 3.79
C LEU A 425 -2.69 5.28 4.46
N THR A 426 -2.72 5.62 5.75
CA THR A 426 -3.96 5.91 6.48
C THR A 426 -4.26 7.39 6.61
N GLY A 427 -3.27 8.27 6.47
CA GLY A 427 -3.42 9.72 6.55
C GLY A 427 -4.38 10.27 5.50
N ASN A 428 -4.30 9.81 4.27
CA ASN A 428 -5.23 10.17 3.21
C ASN A 428 -6.69 9.76 3.50
N TYR A 429 -6.90 8.68 4.25
CA TYR A 429 -8.25 8.24 4.63
C TYR A 429 -8.91 9.16 5.66
N LYS A 430 -8.13 9.78 6.56
CA LYS A 430 -8.66 10.78 7.52
C LYS A 430 -8.99 12.10 6.86
N SER A 431 -8.23 12.52 5.88
CA SER A 431 -8.51 13.69 5.04
C SER A 431 -9.87 13.55 4.33
N ASP A 432 -10.15 12.40 3.74
CA ASP A 432 -11.45 12.11 3.12
C ASP A 432 -12.60 12.10 4.13
N GLN A 433 -12.37 11.64 5.37
CA GLN A 433 -13.41 11.66 6.41
C GLN A 433 -13.72 13.07 6.95
N VAL A 434 -12.79 13.99 6.94
CA VAL A 434 -13.01 15.39 7.33
C VAL A 434 -13.84 16.12 6.26
N HIS A 435 -13.71 15.73 4.99
CA HIS A 435 -14.49 16.31 3.90
C HIS A 435 -15.92 15.77 3.79
N VAL A 436 -16.18 14.55 4.27
CA VAL A 436 -17.52 13.95 4.26
C VAL A 436 -18.56 14.77 5.06
N PRO A 437 -18.29 15.26 6.29
CA PRO A 437 -19.22 16.15 6.99
C PRO A 437 -19.48 17.45 6.25
N ALA A 438 -18.46 18.10 5.69
CA ALA A 438 -18.59 19.33 4.92
C ALA A 438 -19.33 19.13 3.58
N LEU A 439 -19.21 17.96 2.97
CA LEU A 439 -19.95 17.55 1.78
C LEU A 439 -21.41 17.25 2.12
N LEU A 440 -21.69 16.59 3.24
CA LEU A 440 -23.05 16.30 3.71
C LEU A 440 -23.77 17.56 4.15
N GLU A 441 -23.09 18.53 4.74
CA GLU A 441 -23.63 19.84 5.11
C GLU A 441 -24.00 20.68 3.88
N ARG A 442 -23.23 20.56 2.77
CA ARG A 442 -23.54 21.20 1.48
C ARG A 442 -24.66 20.49 0.71
N LEU A 443 -24.85 19.19 0.89
CA LEU A 443 -25.89 18.40 0.22
C LEU A 443 -27.20 18.37 0.99
N GLY A 444 -27.21 18.84 2.24
CA GLY A 444 -28.38 18.90 3.12
C GLY A 444 -29.08 20.27 3.18
N GLN A 445 -28.71 21.22 2.32
CA GLN A 445 -29.40 22.51 2.16
C GLN A 445 -30.19 22.62 0.87
#